data_b9f8cc902db9ff4018de89b5801d729b
#
_entry.id   b9f8cc902db9ff4018de89b5801d729b
#
_cell.length_a   1.000
_cell.length_b   1.000
_cell.length_c   1.000
_cell.angle_alpha   90.00
_cell.angle_beta   90.00
_cell.angle_gamma   90.00
#
_symmetry.space_group_name_H-M   'P 1'
#
loop_
_entity.id
_entity.type
_entity.pdbx_description
1 polymer ?
#
loop_
_entity_poly.entity_id
_entity_poly.type
_entity_poly.pdbx_seq_one_letter_code
_entity_poly.pdbx_strand_id
1 'polypeptide(L)'
;MRTLGLVSLAGIALAGGAATLAVERGGTWHEWWRADRAPPQWTAELPAVSGAVEWRRAEEGIEWGTLRLSGSGEAWRLRAIAVRLDPALVRVRLAAPADRKGPPNRWTIDSAGSAVALALNAGQFGSGGPWGWVVREGVERQAPGSGPLAPAVVVDGDGRMRIVPAESIAVERARGRAAEAFQSYPTLLEGDGEVPLPLRREGLGVDLRHRDARLALGELRDGRILIVMTRFEGLGGVLDNLPFGLTTPEMAALLGALGARRAVLLDGGISSQMLLREPGETHAWRGMRYVPLGLTVSAREPGAPSRAGTR
;
A
#
# COMPACT_ATOMS: atom_id res chain seq x y z
N MET A 1 1.80 -7.24 -49.22
CA MET A 1 0.70 -7.88 -48.46
C MET A 1 1.26 -8.22 -47.10
N ARG A 2 0.95 -7.43 -46.06
CA ARG A 2 1.32 -7.70 -44.66
C ARG A 2 0.06 -8.15 -43.94
N THR A 3 0.05 -9.38 -43.51
CA THR A 3 -1.04 -10.00 -42.72
C THR A 3 -1.08 -9.35 -41.34
N LEU A 4 -2.16 -8.61 -41.05
CA LEU A 4 -2.52 -8.18 -39.72
C LEU A 4 -2.96 -9.43 -38.93
N GLY A 5 -2.17 -9.79 -37.91
CA GLY A 5 -2.58 -10.78 -36.92
C GLY A 5 -3.71 -10.20 -36.06
N LEU A 6 -4.88 -10.81 -36.16
CA LEU A 6 -5.98 -10.58 -35.24
C LEU A 6 -5.54 -11.04 -33.83
N VAL A 7 -5.33 -10.08 -32.93
CA VAL A 7 -5.26 -10.35 -31.50
C VAL A 7 -6.67 -10.69 -31.03
N SER A 8 -6.89 -11.98 -30.75
CA SER A 8 -8.15 -12.48 -30.18
C SER A 8 -8.34 -11.90 -28.79
N LEU A 9 -9.20 -10.91 -28.67
CA LEU A 9 -9.76 -10.44 -27.40
C LEU A 9 -10.75 -11.52 -26.93
N ALA A 10 -10.25 -12.52 -26.19
CA ALA A 10 -11.10 -13.39 -25.42
C ALA A 10 -11.72 -12.59 -24.27
N GLY A 11 -12.81 -11.90 -24.57
CA GLY A 11 -13.70 -11.34 -23.57
C GLY A 11 -14.29 -12.48 -22.76
N ILE A 12 -13.86 -12.65 -21.51
CA ILE A 12 -14.55 -13.50 -20.54
C ILE A 12 -15.88 -12.80 -20.24
N ALA A 13 -16.93 -13.19 -20.95
CA ALA A 13 -18.30 -12.82 -20.65
C ALA A 13 -18.68 -13.50 -19.33
N LEU A 14 -18.71 -12.74 -18.25
CA LEU A 14 -19.12 -13.18 -16.93
C LEU A 14 -20.64 -13.25 -16.85
N ALA A 15 -21.21 -14.42 -17.14
CA ALA A 15 -22.49 -14.81 -16.59
C ALA A 15 -22.30 -15.06 -15.08
N GLY A 16 -22.94 -14.27 -14.23
CA GLY A 16 -23.29 -14.53 -12.82
C GLY A 16 -22.34 -15.30 -11.88
N GLY A 17 -21.03 -15.37 -12.16
CA GLY A 17 -20.05 -16.07 -11.34
C GLY A 17 -19.47 -15.21 -10.22
N ALA A 18 -18.93 -15.87 -9.18
CA ALA A 18 -18.20 -15.19 -8.12
C ALA A 18 -17.03 -14.36 -8.67
N ALA A 19 -16.74 -13.22 -8.02
CA ALA A 19 -15.60 -12.40 -8.41
C ALA A 19 -14.29 -13.20 -8.29
N THR A 20 -13.44 -13.12 -9.30
CA THR A 20 -12.17 -13.85 -9.39
C THR A 20 -11.03 -12.89 -9.60
N LEU A 21 -9.82 -13.31 -9.18
CA LEU A 21 -8.57 -12.65 -9.52
C LEU A 21 -7.63 -13.61 -10.24
N ALA A 22 -7.05 -13.13 -11.34
CA ALA A 22 -6.00 -13.81 -12.08
C ALA A 22 -4.76 -12.92 -12.16
N VAL A 23 -3.59 -13.54 -12.31
CA VAL A 23 -2.30 -12.89 -12.52
C VAL A 23 -1.68 -13.36 -13.82
N GLU A 24 -1.04 -12.45 -14.55
CA GLU A 24 -0.27 -12.80 -15.75
C GLU A 24 1.13 -13.27 -15.34
N ARG A 25 1.52 -14.44 -15.86
CA ARG A 25 2.87 -14.96 -15.72
C ARG A 25 3.29 -15.66 -17.02
N GLY A 26 4.40 -15.22 -17.61
CA GLY A 26 4.91 -15.78 -18.85
C GLY A 26 3.92 -15.71 -20.02
N GLY A 27 3.10 -14.67 -20.11
CA GLY A 27 2.08 -14.49 -21.14
C GLY A 27 0.78 -15.29 -20.92
N THR A 28 0.66 -15.99 -19.79
CA THR A 28 -0.52 -16.80 -19.45
C THR A 28 -1.20 -16.24 -18.20
N TRP A 29 -2.53 -16.24 -18.20
CA TRP A 29 -3.33 -15.84 -17.05
C TRP A 29 -3.60 -17.03 -16.14
N HIS A 30 -3.32 -16.88 -14.84
CA HIS A 30 -3.53 -17.88 -13.80
C HIS A 30 -4.53 -17.35 -12.77
N GLU A 31 -5.73 -17.95 -12.69
CA GLU A 31 -6.68 -17.67 -11.61
C GLU A 31 -6.10 -18.17 -10.28
N TRP A 32 -6.12 -17.33 -9.26
CA TRP A 32 -5.56 -17.68 -7.97
C TRP A 32 -6.46 -17.37 -6.77
N TRP A 33 -7.51 -16.56 -6.95
CA TRP A 33 -8.45 -16.22 -5.89
C TRP A 33 -9.87 -16.07 -6.41
N ARG A 34 -10.85 -16.47 -5.56
CA ARG A 34 -12.29 -16.37 -5.83
C ARG A 34 -13.02 -15.92 -4.58
N ALA A 35 -14.00 -15.02 -4.71
CA ALA A 35 -14.79 -14.47 -3.60
C ALA A 35 -15.76 -15.47 -2.95
N ASP A 36 -16.13 -16.55 -3.65
CA ASP A 36 -17.00 -17.61 -3.13
C ASP A 36 -16.24 -18.64 -2.26
N ARG A 37 -14.94 -18.52 -2.16
CA ARG A 37 -14.12 -19.36 -1.28
C ARG A 37 -13.81 -18.60 0.02
N ALA A 38 -13.76 -19.34 1.13
CA ALA A 38 -13.26 -18.78 2.38
C ALA A 38 -11.85 -18.21 2.14
N PRO A 39 -11.54 -16.98 2.59
CA PRO A 39 -10.21 -16.45 2.47
C PRO A 39 -9.24 -17.37 3.23
N PRO A 40 -8.12 -17.77 2.60
CA PRO A 40 -7.12 -18.58 3.27
C PRO A 40 -6.47 -17.79 4.41
N GLN A 41 -6.01 -18.50 5.43
CA GLN A 41 -5.03 -17.94 6.34
C GLN A 41 -3.67 -17.88 5.63
N TRP A 42 -3.14 -16.69 5.48
CA TRP A 42 -1.90 -16.46 4.73
C TRP A 42 -0.67 -16.76 5.59
N THR A 43 -0.30 -18.04 5.67
CA THR A 43 0.89 -18.48 6.42
C THR A 43 2.19 -18.28 5.65
N ALA A 44 2.10 -18.19 4.32
CA ALA A 44 3.22 -17.95 3.40
C ALA A 44 2.71 -17.24 2.14
N GLU A 45 3.62 -16.72 1.34
CA GLU A 45 3.30 -16.20 0.01
C GLU A 45 2.74 -17.29 -0.93
N LEU A 46 1.91 -16.88 -1.87
CA LEU A 46 1.41 -17.76 -2.92
C LEU A 46 2.34 -17.70 -4.14
N PRO A 47 3.05 -18.80 -4.51
CA PRO A 47 4.03 -18.78 -5.59
C PRO A 47 3.47 -18.37 -6.96
N ALA A 48 2.17 -18.59 -7.20
CA ALA A 48 1.52 -18.14 -8.43
C ALA A 48 1.51 -16.62 -8.57
N VAL A 49 1.42 -15.89 -7.46
CA VAL A 49 1.39 -14.42 -7.40
C VAL A 49 2.77 -13.86 -7.12
N SER A 50 3.45 -14.30 -6.08
CA SER A 50 4.77 -13.78 -5.69
C SER A 50 5.83 -14.05 -6.76
N GLY A 51 5.76 -15.21 -7.44
CA GLY A 51 6.63 -15.56 -8.55
C GLY A 51 6.31 -14.85 -9.87
N ALA A 52 5.24 -14.06 -9.95
CA ALA A 52 4.95 -13.21 -11.10
C ALA A 52 5.59 -11.82 -10.96
N VAL A 53 6.12 -11.46 -9.79
CA VAL A 53 6.83 -10.20 -9.59
C VAL A 53 8.29 -10.36 -9.96
N GLU A 54 8.73 -9.63 -10.96
CA GLU A 54 10.16 -9.51 -11.30
C GLU A 54 10.77 -8.39 -10.45
N TRP A 55 11.35 -8.78 -9.30
CA TRP A 55 11.94 -7.82 -8.35
C TRP A 55 13.22 -7.23 -8.88
N ARG A 56 13.32 -5.89 -8.82
CA ARG A 56 14.50 -5.09 -9.18
C ARG A 56 14.91 -4.23 -7.99
N ARG A 57 16.19 -4.00 -7.82
CA ARG A 57 16.69 -3.06 -6.80
C ARG A 57 16.60 -1.63 -7.36
N ALA A 58 15.87 -0.78 -6.64
CA ALA A 58 15.84 0.65 -6.91
C ALA A 58 16.95 1.38 -6.14
N GLU A 59 17.14 1.03 -4.87
CA GLU A 59 18.14 1.59 -3.97
C GLU A 59 18.49 0.52 -2.93
N GLU A 60 19.54 0.72 -2.12
CA GLU A 60 19.82 -0.19 -1.01
C GLU A 60 18.63 -0.22 -0.03
N GLY A 61 18.13 -1.44 0.27
CA GLY A 61 16.94 -1.64 1.08
C GLY A 61 15.61 -1.36 0.39
N ILE A 62 15.60 -1.07 -0.94
CA ILE A 62 14.38 -0.85 -1.72
C ILE A 62 14.40 -1.73 -2.97
N GLU A 63 13.47 -2.67 -3.04
CA GLU A 63 13.19 -3.50 -4.21
C GLU A 63 11.78 -3.20 -4.72
N TRP A 64 11.57 -3.29 -6.02
CA TRP A 64 10.26 -3.11 -6.61
C TRP A 64 10.02 -3.98 -7.84
N GLY A 65 8.76 -4.14 -8.19
CA GLY A 65 8.35 -4.84 -9.40
C GLY A 65 6.88 -4.59 -9.69
N THR A 66 6.41 -5.12 -10.80
CA THR A 66 5.01 -4.98 -11.22
C THR A 66 4.38 -6.33 -11.49
N LEU A 67 3.06 -6.38 -11.32
CA LEU A 67 2.21 -7.50 -11.70
C LEU A 67 1.09 -6.98 -12.58
N ARG A 68 0.69 -7.77 -13.57
CA ARG A 68 -0.58 -7.57 -14.25
C ARG A 68 -1.64 -8.45 -13.62
N LEU A 69 -2.76 -7.82 -13.29
CA LEU A 69 -3.91 -8.47 -12.67
C LEU A 69 -5.14 -8.32 -13.54
N SER A 70 -5.99 -9.33 -13.51
CA SER A 70 -7.32 -9.29 -14.10
C SER A 70 -8.32 -9.81 -13.09
N GLY A 71 -9.43 -9.09 -12.95
CA GLY A 71 -10.52 -9.45 -12.05
C GLY A 71 -11.87 -9.10 -12.66
N SER A 72 -12.92 -9.28 -11.88
CA SER A 72 -14.28 -8.97 -12.29
C SER A 72 -14.54 -7.47 -12.32
N GLY A 73 -15.46 -7.03 -13.18
CA GLY A 73 -15.89 -5.64 -13.27
C GLY A 73 -14.74 -4.70 -13.60
N GLU A 74 -14.61 -3.61 -12.87
CA GLU A 74 -13.59 -2.56 -13.06
C GLU A 74 -12.13 -3.03 -12.78
N ALA A 75 -11.96 -4.26 -12.30
CA ALA A 75 -10.65 -4.88 -12.11
C ALA A 75 -10.13 -5.67 -13.32
N TRP A 76 -10.80 -5.62 -14.47
CA TRP A 76 -10.49 -6.45 -15.64
C TRP A 76 -9.09 -6.21 -16.23
N ARG A 77 -8.46 -5.08 -15.91
CA ARG A 77 -7.12 -4.73 -16.42
C ARG A 77 -6.39 -3.82 -15.43
N LEU A 78 -5.66 -4.44 -14.54
CA LEU A 78 -4.92 -3.71 -13.50
C LEU A 78 -3.43 -4.00 -13.59
N ARG A 79 -2.64 -2.98 -13.22
CA ARG A 79 -1.24 -3.12 -12.84
C ARG A 79 -1.13 -2.91 -11.34
N ALA A 80 -0.49 -3.84 -10.63
CA ALA A 80 -0.04 -3.62 -9.28
C ALA A 80 1.46 -3.28 -9.30
N ILE A 81 1.82 -2.22 -8.59
CA ILE A 81 3.19 -1.81 -8.31
C ILE A 81 3.47 -2.29 -6.88
N ALA A 82 4.44 -3.18 -6.73
CA ALA A 82 4.85 -3.72 -5.44
C ALA A 82 6.25 -3.21 -5.10
N VAL A 83 6.44 -2.74 -3.87
CA VAL A 83 7.72 -2.28 -3.33
C VAL A 83 7.99 -3.02 -2.03
N ARG A 84 9.20 -3.55 -1.86
CA ARG A 84 9.71 -4.10 -0.60
C ARG A 84 10.72 -3.15 0.00
N LEU A 85 10.54 -2.83 1.27
CA LEU A 85 11.47 -2.01 2.05
C LEU A 85 12.10 -2.86 3.14
N ASP A 86 13.41 -2.73 3.29
CA ASP A 86 14.12 -3.17 4.50
C ASP A 86 14.28 -1.98 5.46
N PRO A 87 13.48 -1.91 6.55
CA PRO A 87 13.54 -0.78 7.48
C PRO A 87 14.89 -0.61 8.17
N ALA A 88 15.73 -1.64 8.19
CA ALA A 88 17.08 -1.56 8.75
C ALA A 88 18.04 -0.75 7.87
N LEU A 89 17.79 -0.72 6.55
CA LEU A 89 18.65 -0.09 5.55
C LEU A 89 18.16 1.28 5.08
N VAL A 90 16.92 1.61 5.38
CA VAL A 90 16.31 2.88 4.94
C VAL A 90 15.89 3.77 6.11
N ARG A 91 15.66 5.04 5.81
CA ARG A 91 15.07 6.00 6.73
C ARG A 91 13.67 6.36 6.26
N VAL A 92 12.67 6.07 7.09
CA VAL A 92 11.26 6.38 6.84
C VAL A 92 10.85 7.62 7.62
N ARG A 93 10.15 8.55 6.97
CA ARG A 93 9.66 9.78 7.58
C ARG A 93 8.27 10.15 7.10
N LEU A 94 7.51 10.82 7.94
CA LEU A 94 6.29 11.47 7.54
C LEU A 94 6.57 12.89 7.06
N ALA A 95 6.05 13.23 5.89
CA ALA A 95 6.07 14.57 5.32
C ALA A 95 4.69 15.21 5.37
N ALA A 96 4.62 16.48 5.71
CA ALA A 96 3.40 17.25 5.74
C ALA A 96 3.59 18.64 5.13
N PRO A 97 2.51 19.31 4.67
CA PRO A 97 2.60 20.63 4.01
C PRO A 97 3.22 21.72 4.86
N ALA A 98 3.11 21.62 6.20
CA ALA A 98 3.70 22.58 7.13
C ALA A 98 5.24 22.65 7.05
N ASP A 99 5.88 21.65 6.48
CA ASP A 99 7.33 21.63 6.24
C ASP A 99 7.73 22.50 5.04
N ARG A 100 6.75 23.02 4.30
CA ARG A 100 6.93 23.92 3.17
C ARG A 100 5.92 25.07 3.26
N LYS A 101 6.29 26.25 2.82
CA LYS A 101 5.42 27.44 2.75
C LYS A 101 4.26 27.16 1.79
N GLY A 102 3.12 26.71 2.30
CA GLY A 102 1.93 26.38 1.50
C GLY A 102 0.69 26.12 2.35
N PRO A 103 -0.50 26.08 1.74
CA PRO A 103 -1.74 25.81 2.45
C PRO A 103 -1.73 24.41 3.10
N PRO A 104 -2.42 24.21 4.23
CA PRO A 104 -2.58 22.90 4.84
C PRO A 104 -3.19 21.91 3.85
N ASN A 105 -2.89 20.61 4.00
CA ASN A 105 -3.43 19.53 3.17
C ASN A 105 -3.02 19.54 1.68
N ARG A 106 -1.86 20.11 1.35
CA ARG A 106 -1.40 20.20 -0.05
C ARG A 106 -0.08 19.51 -0.32
N TRP A 107 0.13 18.34 0.25
CA TRP A 107 1.27 17.51 -0.09
C TRP A 107 0.97 16.64 -1.33
N THR A 108 1.97 16.47 -2.18
CA THR A 108 2.00 15.49 -3.27
C THR A 108 3.39 14.87 -3.37
N ILE A 109 3.51 13.79 -4.11
CA ILE A 109 4.81 13.15 -4.40
C ILE A 109 5.80 14.10 -5.08
N ASP A 110 5.33 15.08 -5.85
CA ASP A 110 6.19 16.10 -6.47
C ASP A 110 6.82 17.03 -5.42
N SER A 111 6.30 17.02 -4.19
CA SER A 111 6.88 17.72 -3.04
C SER A 111 8.06 16.99 -2.40
N ALA A 112 8.31 15.73 -2.76
CA ALA A 112 9.41 14.95 -2.23
C ALA A 112 10.76 15.51 -2.72
N GLY A 113 11.69 15.73 -1.79
CA GLY A 113 13.04 16.20 -2.11
C GLY A 113 13.81 15.21 -2.98
N SER A 114 14.90 15.66 -3.61
CA SER A 114 15.72 14.84 -4.52
C SER A 114 16.39 13.64 -3.85
N ALA A 115 16.67 13.73 -2.54
CA ALA A 115 17.25 12.63 -1.75
C ALA A 115 16.23 11.53 -1.35
N VAL A 116 14.93 11.71 -1.68
CA VAL A 116 13.90 10.72 -1.40
C VAL A 116 13.84 9.71 -2.52
N ALA A 117 14.10 8.44 -2.21
CA ALA A 117 14.04 7.33 -3.17
C ALA A 117 12.60 6.83 -3.41
N LEU A 118 11.77 6.83 -2.35
CA LEU A 118 10.36 6.46 -2.46
C LEU A 118 9.50 7.47 -1.70
N ALA A 119 8.39 7.89 -2.30
CA ALA A 119 7.39 8.73 -1.65
C ALA A 119 5.97 8.24 -2.02
N LEU A 120 5.05 8.27 -1.07
CA LEU A 120 3.64 7.91 -1.28
C LEU A 120 2.75 8.66 -0.29
N ASN A 121 1.45 8.72 -0.57
CA ASN A 121 0.51 9.23 0.43
C ASN A 121 0.39 8.24 1.60
N ALA A 122 0.14 8.78 2.79
CA ALA A 122 0.01 8.00 4.02
C ALA A 122 -1.46 7.64 4.33
N GLY A 123 -1.86 7.71 5.60
CA GLY A 123 -3.15 7.28 6.10
C GLY A 123 -4.35 8.09 5.62
N GLN A 124 -5.50 7.74 6.14
CA GLN A 124 -6.77 8.39 5.83
C GLN A 124 -6.81 9.85 6.32
N PHE A 125 -7.66 10.65 5.69
CA PHE A 125 -7.84 12.05 6.08
C PHE A 125 -9.26 12.57 5.83
N GLY A 126 -9.60 13.66 6.48
CA GLY A 126 -10.83 14.41 6.28
C GLY A 126 -10.57 15.86 5.91
N SER A 127 -11.61 16.69 5.95
CA SER A 127 -11.51 18.14 5.67
C SER A 127 -10.58 18.87 6.64
N GLY A 128 -10.43 18.36 7.87
CA GLY A 128 -9.58 18.94 8.92
C GLY A 128 -8.11 18.48 8.89
N GLY A 129 -7.72 17.60 8.00
CA GLY A 129 -6.35 17.07 7.94
C GLY A 129 -6.28 15.54 8.09
N PRO A 130 -5.12 14.98 8.51
CA PRO A 130 -4.96 13.56 8.73
C PRO A 130 -6.01 13.05 9.71
N TRP A 131 -6.42 11.79 9.55
CA TRP A 131 -7.30 11.13 10.50
C TRP A 131 -6.51 10.21 11.42
N GLY A 132 -6.87 10.22 12.72
CA GLY A 132 -6.32 9.32 13.72
C GLY A 132 -4.93 9.75 14.22
N TRP A 133 -4.20 8.81 14.80
CA TRP A 133 -2.92 9.07 15.47
C TRP A 133 -1.84 9.52 14.48
N VAL A 134 -1.20 10.64 14.81
CA VAL A 134 -0.04 11.14 14.05
C VAL A 134 1.08 11.53 14.99
N VAL A 135 2.25 10.92 14.82
CA VAL A 135 3.52 11.31 15.45
C VAL A 135 4.50 11.67 14.34
N ARG A 136 5.15 12.81 14.46
CA ARG A 136 6.23 13.24 13.56
C ARG A 136 7.42 13.70 14.36
N GLU A 137 8.60 13.18 14.02
CA GLU A 137 9.86 13.49 14.69
C GLU A 137 9.78 13.31 16.22
N GLY A 138 9.08 12.26 16.67
CA GLY A 138 8.88 11.97 18.09
C GLY A 138 7.84 12.83 18.80
N VAL A 139 7.18 13.74 18.08
CA VAL A 139 6.15 14.62 18.64
C VAL A 139 4.76 14.21 18.17
N GLU A 140 3.88 13.91 19.12
CA GLU A 140 2.47 13.67 18.81
C GLU A 140 1.82 14.94 18.26
N ARG A 141 1.29 14.85 17.03
CA ARG A 141 0.60 15.95 16.34
C ARG A 141 -0.91 15.80 16.42
N GLN A 142 -1.38 14.57 16.54
CA GLN A 142 -2.81 14.27 16.63
C GLN A 142 -3.02 12.98 17.43
N ALA A 143 -4.04 12.98 18.28
CA ALA A 143 -4.41 11.84 19.10
C ALA A 143 -5.05 10.71 18.27
N PRO A 144 -5.02 9.45 18.74
CA PRO A 144 -5.62 8.33 18.06
C PRO A 144 -7.13 8.52 17.79
N GLY A 145 -7.54 8.12 16.59
CA GLY A 145 -8.95 7.90 16.26
C GLY A 145 -9.44 6.54 16.79
N SER A 146 -10.74 6.39 16.86
CA SER A 146 -11.38 5.14 17.31
C SER A 146 -11.82 4.27 16.14
N GLY A 147 -11.76 2.95 16.32
CA GLY A 147 -12.25 1.97 15.35
C GLY A 147 -11.49 0.65 15.43
N PRO A 148 -12.20 -0.50 15.45
CA PRO A 148 -11.55 -1.81 15.64
C PRO A 148 -10.61 -2.22 14.50
N LEU A 149 -10.85 -1.70 13.29
CA LEU A 149 -10.03 -1.97 12.10
C LEU A 149 -9.09 -0.81 11.74
N ALA A 150 -8.77 0.05 12.71
CA ALA A 150 -7.96 1.25 12.50
C ALA A 150 -6.56 1.13 13.14
N PRO A 151 -5.65 0.31 12.58
CA PRO A 151 -4.31 0.13 13.10
C PRO A 151 -3.46 1.36 12.88
N ALA A 152 -2.31 1.43 13.55
CA ALA A 152 -1.30 2.43 13.30
C ALA A 152 -0.06 1.82 12.65
N VAL A 153 0.51 2.51 11.69
CA VAL A 153 1.87 2.25 11.22
C VAL A 153 2.83 3.07 12.08
N VAL A 154 3.79 2.40 12.69
CA VAL A 154 4.73 3.01 13.64
C VAL A 154 6.15 2.75 13.18
N VAL A 155 6.97 3.79 13.19
CA VAL A 155 8.42 3.73 12.99
C VAL A 155 9.08 4.19 14.28
N ASP A 156 9.88 3.32 14.88
CA ASP A 156 10.63 3.63 16.11
C ASP A 156 11.86 4.49 15.84
N GLY A 157 12.46 5.01 16.89
CA GLY A 157 13.69 5.78 16.82
C GLY A 157 14.90 5.00 16.26
N ASP A 158 14.89 3.68 16.33
CA ASP A 158 15.89 2.79 15.72
C ASP A 158 15.60 2.47 14.25
N GLY A 159 14.45 2.93 13.73
CA GLY A 159 14.01 2.74 12.35
C GLY A 159 13.15 1.52 12.11
N ARG A 160 12.87 0.70 13.13
CA ARG A 160 11.96 -0.45 12.99
C ARG A 160 10.56 0.04 12.65
N MET A 161 10.01 -0.51 11.57
CA MET A 161 8.65 -0.21 11.10
C MET A 161 7.72 -1.41 11.33
N ARG A 162 6.51 -1.15 11.84
CA ARG A 162 5.50 -2.19 12.10
C ARG A 162 4.08 -1.67 12.04
N ILE A 163 3.13 -2.59 11.89
CA ILE A 163 1.70 -2.33 12.00
C ILE A 163 1.25 -2.71 13.41
N VAL A 164 0.75 -1.73 14.16
CA VAL A 164 0.24 -1.88 15.54
C VAL A 164 -1.28 -1.97 15.45
N PRO A 165 -1.90 -3.09 15.91
CA PRO A 165 -3.35 -3.25 15.94
C PRO A 165 -4.04 -2.15 16.75
N ALA A 166 -5.30 -1.85 16.41
CA ALA A 166 -6.05 -0.74 17.01
C ALA A 166 -6.10 -0.80 18.55
N GLU A 167 -6.33 -1.99 19.10
CA GLU A 167 -6.40 -2.23 20.54
C GLU A 167 -5.06 -2.02 21.26
N SER A 168 -3.95 -2.07 20.54
CA SER A 168 -2.61 -1.92 21.08
C SER A 168 -2.08 -0.48 21.00
N ILE A 169 -2.76 0.43 20.30
CA ILE A 169 -2.28 1.81 20.08
C ILE A 169 -2.09 2.55 21.41
N ALA A 170 -2.99 2.39 22.38
CA ALA A 170 -2.89 3.05 23.68
C ALA A 170 -1.60 2.65 24.42
N VAL A 171 -1.26 1.36 24.41
CA VAL A 171 -0.03 0.82 25.01
C VAL A 171 1.20 1.33 24.26
N GLU A 172 1.15 1.34 22.92
CA GLU A 172 2.25 1.83 22.09
C GLU A 172 2.51 3.32 22.31
N ARG A 173 1.45 4.12 22.39
CA ARG A 173 1.51 5.55 22.71
C ARG A 173 2.15 5.78 24.08
N ALA A 174 1.78 5.02 25.08
CA ALA A 174 2.34 5.11 26.43
C ALA A 174 3.83 4.77 26.49
N ARG A 175 4.32 3.90 25.57
CA ARG A 175 5.76 3.58 25.47
C ARG A 175 6.61 4.75 24.97
N GLY A 176 6.04 5.69 24.23
CA GLY A 176 6.71 6.89 23.77
C GLY A 176 7.91 6.65 22.83
N ARG A 177 7.98 5.52 22.12
CA ARG A 177 9.12 5.16 21.25
C ARG A 177 8.93 5.55 19.80
N ALA A 178 7.71 5.91 19.37
CA ALA A 178 7.41 6.26 18.01
C ALA A 178 8.16 7.53 17.58
N ALA A 179 9.04 7.40 16.60
CA ALA A 179 9.62 8.55 15.89
C ALA A 179 8.64 9.11 14.86
N GLU A 180 7.99 8.20 14.13
CA GLU A 180 6.92 8.51 13.18
C GLU A 180 5.76 7.55 13.44
N ALA A 181 4.53 8.02 13.37
CA ALA A 181 3.35 7.16 13.37
C ALA A 181 2.19 7.80 12.61
N PHE A 182 1.41 6.98 11.95
CA PHE A 182 0.12 7.40 11.39
C PHE A 182 -0.89 6.26 11.49
N GLN A 183 -2.14 6.61 11.68
CA GLN A 183 -3.26 5.68 11.72
C GLN A 183 -3.93 5.59 10.35
N SER A 184 -4.45 4.42 9.98
CA SER A 184 -5.18 4.22 8.73
C SER A 184 -6.29 3.18 8.90
N TYR A 185 -7.09 2.95 7.83
CA TYR A 185 -8.27 2.11 7.84
C TYR A 185 -8.58 1.58 6.44
N PRO A 186 -9.11 0.35 6.31
CA PRO A 186 -9.21 -0.68 7.33
C PRO A 186 -7.95 -1.58 7.40
N THR A 187 -7.84 -2.33 8.50
CA THR A 187 -6.97 -3.52 8.55
C THR A 187 -7.37 -4.49 7.46
N LEU A 188 -6.40 -4.92 6.66
CA LEU A 188 -6.59 -5.91 5.58
C LEU A 188 -6.24 -7.32 6.04
N LEU A 189 -5.17 -7.45 6.83
CA LEU A 189 -4.71 -8.70 7.42
C LEU A 189 -4.32 -8.45 8.88
N GLU A 190 -4.79 -9.31 9.75
CA GLU A 190 -4.42 -9.37 11.17
C GLU A 190 -3.20 -10.27 11.37
N GLY A 191 -2.70 -10.38 12.60
CA GLY A 191 -1.59 -11.25 12.95
C GLY A 191 -1.75 -12.64 12.33
N ASP A 192 -0.67 -13.18 11.81
CA ASP A 192 -0.61 -14.47 11.11
C ASP A 192 -1.31 -14.55 9.75
N GLY A 193 -1.72 -13.41 9.17
CA GLY A 193 -2.27 -13.34 7.82
C GLY A 193 -3.75 -13.68 7.74
N GLU A 194 -4.50 -13.51 8.82
CA GLU A 194 -5.96 -13.68 8.81
C GLU A 194 -6.66 -12.44 8.23
N VAL A 195 -7.63 -12.67 7.35
CA VAL A 195 -8.52 -11.61 6.84
C VAL A 195 -9.58 -11.31 7.89
N PRO A 196 -9.73 -10.06 8.38
CA PRO A 196 -10.70 -9.71 9.41
C PRO A 196 -12.14 -10.03 9.02
N LEU A 197 -12.97 -10.42 9.99
CA LEU A 197 -14.38 -10.75 9.76
C LEU A 197 -15.15 -9.66 8.98
N PRO A 198 -14.98 -8.34 9.25
CA PRO A 198 -15.66 -7.31 8.49
C PRO A 198 -15.30 -7.26 6.99
N LEU A 199 -14.18 -7.85 6.58
CA LEU A 199 -13.81 -7.99 5.17
C LEU A 199 -14.32 -9.28 4.53
N ARG A 200 -14.92 -10.16 5.32
CA ARG A 200 -15.50 -11.45 4.88
C ARG A 200 -17.02 -11.47 4.89
N ARG A 201 -17.65 -10.49 5.54
CA ARG A 201 -19.10 -10.44 5.76
C ARG A 201 -19.63 -9.01 5.61
N GLU A 202 -20.67 -8.85 4.80
CA GLU A 202 -21.37 -7.57 4.63
C GLU A 202 -22.04 -7.08 5.92
N GLY A 203 -22.28 -5.76 6.01
CA GLY A 203 -22.99 -5.15 7.12
C GLY A 203 -22.18 -4.87 8.38
N LEU A 204 -20.86 -5.08 8.33
CA LEU A 204 -19.94 -4.87 9.46
C LEU A 204 -19.08 -3.60 9.33
N GLY A 205 -19.58 -2.59 8.60
CA GLY A 205 -18.94 -1.26 8.54
C GLY A 205 -17.85 -1.09 7.49
N VAL A 206 -17.61 -2.10 6.65
CA VAL A 206 -16.71 -2.01 5.49
C VAL A 206 -17.52 -2.22 4.23
N ASP A 207 -17.34 -1.35 3.22
CA ASP A 207 -17.89 -1.58 1.90
C ASP A 207 -17.04 -2.61 1.15
N LEU A 208 -17.61 -3.80 0.95
CA LEU A 208 -16.95 -4.93 0.31
C LEU A 208 -17.05 -4.93 -1.22
N ARG A 209 -17.90 -4.09 -1.79
CA ARG A 209 -18.21 -4.08 -3.21
C ARG A 209 -17.57 -2.91 -3.95
N HIS A 210 -17.26 -1.84 -3.24
CA HIS A 210 -16.67 -0.64 -3.82
C HIS A 210 -15.27 -0.95 -4.39
N ARG A 211 -15.13 -0.76 -5.71
CA ARG A 211 -13.88 -0.89 -6.43
C ARG A 211 -13.20 0.46 -6.53
N ASP A 212 -11.88 0.47 -6.36
CA ASP A 212 -11.09 1.68 -6.44
C ASP A 212 -9.60 1.37 -6.67
N ALA A 213 -8.82 2.34 -7.13
CA ALA A 213 -7.37 2.27 -7.04
C ALA A 213 -6.97 2.13 -5.57
N ARG A 214 -6.18 1.12 -5.24
CA ARG A 214 -5.82 0.81 -3.85
C ARG A 214 -4.34 1.08 -3.60
N LEU A 215 -4.06 1.56 -2.40
CA LEU A 215 -2.73 1.66 -1.86
C LEU A 215 -2.75 1.02 -0.48
N ALA A 216 -1.82 0.10 -0.22
CA ALA A 216 -1.75 -0.61 1.05
C ALA A 216 -0.32 -0.84 1.49
N LEU A 217 -0.15 -1.04 2.79
CA LEU A 217 1.10 -1.37 3.44
C LEU A 217 0.93 -2.69 4.18
N GLY A 218 1.89 -3.60 4.00
CA GLY A 218 1.94 -4.89 4.68
C GLY A 218 3.26 -5.10 5.39
N GLU A 219 3.22 -5.85 6.48
CA GLU A 219 4.39 -6.34 7.20
C GLU A 219 4.66 -7.78 6.79
N LEU A 220 5.84 -8.05 6.25
CA LEU A 220 6.28 -9.39 5.88
C LEU A 220 6.81 -10.17 7.10
N ARG A 221 6.91 -11.50 6.98
CA ARG A 221 7.40 -12.36 8.08
C ARG A 221 8.85 -12.11 8.45
N ASP A 222 9.66 -11.69 7.51
CA ASP A 222 11.07 -11.35 7.70
C ASP A 222 11.30 -9.93 8.24
N GLY A 223 10.24 -9.19 8.53
CA GLY A 223 10.29 -7.81 9.05
C GLY A 223 10.40 -6.75 7.98
N ARG A 224 10.51 -7.10 6.71
CA ARG A 224 10.42 -6.14 5.61
C ARG A 224 8.99 -5.62 5.48
N ILE A 225 8.86 -4.46 4.86
CA ILE A 225 7.58 -3.82 4.59
C ILE A 225 7.26 -3.95 3.10
N LEU A 226 6.06 -4.39 2.82
CA LEU A 226 5.50 -4.47 1.46
C LEU A 226 4.55 -3.29 1.25
N ILE A 227 4.74 -2.55 0.18
CA ILE A 227 3.81 -1.51 -0.27
C ILE A 227 3.26 -1.95 -1.62
N VAL A 228 1.95 -1.91 -1.79
CA VAL A 228 1.30 -2.26 -3.04
C VAL A 228 0.33 -1.17 -3.46
N MET A 229 0.51 -0.67 -4.67
CA MET A 229 -0.41 0.26 -5.31
C MET A 229 -1.02 -0.39 -6.55
N THR A 230 -2.35 -0.33 -6.71
CA THR A 230 -3.02 -0.78 -7.92
C THR A 230 -3.43 0.39 -8.79
N ARG A 231 -3.29 0.22 -10.10
CA ARG A 231 -3.70 1.19 -11.12
C ARG A 231 -4.43 0.48 -12.25
N PHE A 232 -5.41 1.14 -12.81
CA PHE A 232 -6.02 0.69 -14.05
C PHE A 232 -5.03 0.85 -15.21
N GLU A 233 -4.89 -0.15 -16.05
CA GLU A 233 -3.99 -0.13 -17.21
C GLU A 233 -4.82 -0.01 -18.49
N GLY A 234 -5.13 1.21 -18.93
CA GLY A 234 -5.94 1.48 -20.10
C GLY A 234 -5.35 2.49 -21.06
N LEU A 235 -5.56 2.27 -22.37
CA LEU A 235 -5.26 3.20 -23.46
C LEU A 235 -3.89 3.91 -23.36
N GLY A 236 -2.82 3.13 -23.13
CA GLY A 236 -1.45 3.66 -23.15
C GLY A 236 -1.14 4.66 -22.03
N GLY A 237 -1.77 4.51 -20.86
CA GLY A 237 -1.52 5.36 -19.69
C GLY A 237 -2.50 6.53 -19.50
N VAL A 238 -3.30 6.85 -20.51
CA VAL A 238 -4.27 7.96 -20.45
C VAL A 238 -5.34 7.75 -19.35
N LEU A 239 -5.68 6.49 -19.08
CA LEU A 239 -6.69 6.11 -18.09
C LEU A 239 -6.11 5.61 -16.76
N ASP A 240 -4.80 5.66 -16.57
CA ASP A 240 -4.13 5.13 -15.37
C ASP A 240 -4.55 5.84 -14.06
N ASN A 241 -5.12 7.03 -14.17
CA ASN A 241 -5.61 7.81 -13.04
C ASN A 241 -7.10 7.57 -12.71
N LEU A 242 -7.79 6.72 -13.49
CA LEU A 242 -9.17 6.37 -13.14
C LEU A 242 -9.19 5.57 -11.84
N PRO A 243 -10.17 5.80 -10.96
CA PRO A 243 -10.29 5.13 -9.67
C PRO A 243 -10.83 3.70 -9.79
N PHE A 244 -10.51 3.02 -10.88
CA PHE A 244 -10.86 1.62 -11.09
C PHE A 244 -9.86 0.71 -10.40
N GLY A 245 -10.31 -0.42 -9.86
CA GLY A 245 -9.39 -1.31 -9.19
C GLY A 245 -10.03 -2.44 -8.40
N LEU A 246 -9.41 -2.75 -7.29
CA LEU A 246 -9.78 -3.86 -6.43
C LEU A 246 -10.82 -3.43 -5.39
N THR A 247 -11.63 -4.38 -4.96
CA THR A 247 -12.37 -4.27 -3.70
C THR A 247 -11.40 -4.38 -2.51
N THR A 248 -11.86 -4.01 -1.31
CA THR A 248 -11.05 -4.16 -0.08
C THR A 248 -10.68 -5.63 0.21
N PRO A 249 -11.59 -6.62 0.09
CA PRO A 249 -11.23 -8.04 0.22
C PRO A 249 -10.22 -8.53 -0.82
N GLU A 250 -10.35 -8.09 -2.07
CA GLU A 250 -9.41 -8.45 -3.14
C GLU A 250 -8.01 -7.88 -2.86
N MET A 251 -7.93 -6.68 -2.31
CA MET A 251 -6.64 -6.10 -1.90
C MET A 251 -6.03 -6.85 -0.73
N ALA A 252 -6.83 -7.28 0.26
CA ALA A 252 -6.37 -8.14 1.35
C ALA A 252 -5.81 -9.47 0.81
N ALA A 253 -6.52 -10.11 -0.13
CA ALA A 253 -6.06 -11.32 -0.79
C ALA A 253 -4.72 -11.12 -1.52
N LEU A 254 -4.55 -9.99 -2.22
CA LEU A 254 -3.31 -9.67 -2.93
C LEU A 254 -2.12 -9.52 -1.96
N LEU A 255 -2.30 -8.76 -0.87
CA LEU A 255 -1.25 -8.59 0.15
C LEU A 255 -0.86 -9.94 0.79
N GLY A 256 -1.85 -10.77 1.13
CA GLY A 256 -1.62 -12.11 1.69
C GLY A 256 -0.88 -13.01 0.71
N ALA A 257 -1.30 -13.04 -0.56
CA ALA A 257 -0.63 -13.83 -1.60
C ALA A 257 0.82 -13.38 -1.86
N LEU A 258 1.16 -12.11 -1.59
CA LEU A 258 2.51 -11.57 -1.63
C LEU A 258 3.31 -11.77 -0.33
N GLY A 259 2.74 -12.46 0.68
CA GLY A 259 3.41 -12.86 1.90
C GLY A 259 3.25 -11.92 3.09
N ALA A 260 2.39 -10.91 3.01
CA ALA A 260 2.10 -10.08 4.16
C ALA A 260 1.39 -10.87 5.27
N ARG A 261 1.81 -10.71 6.51
CA ARG A 261 1.18 -11.28 7.71
C ARG A 261 0.25 -10.30 8.42
N ARG A 262 0.52 -9.02 8.29
CA ARG A 262 -0.34 -7.90 8.67
C ARG A 262 -0.41 -6.94 7.52
N ALA A 263 -1.57 -6.30 7.32
CA ALA A 263 -1.68 -5.28 6.29
C ALA A 263 -2.77 -4.27 6.64
N VAL A 264 -2.60 -3.05 6.14
CA VAL A 264 -3.53 -1.94 6.28
C VAL A 264 -3.72 -1.22 4.95
N LEU A 265 -4.95 -0.84 4.67
CA LEU A 265 -5.24 0.03 3.54
C LEU A 265 -4.85 1.46 3.87
N LEU A 266 -4.21 2.13 2.93
CA LEU A 266 -3.96 3.58 2.97
C LEU A 266 -5.04 4.32 2.19
N ASP A 267 -4.98 5.65 2.14
CA ASP A 267 -5.92 6.39 1.32
C ASP A 267 -5.70 6.09 -0.16
N GLY A 268 -6.75 5.61 -0.80
CA GLY A 268 -6.76 5.12 -2.18
C GLY A 268 -7.42 6.08 -3.16
N GLY A 269 -7.96 5.53 -4.24
CA GLY A 269 -8.71 6.26 -5.26
C GLY A 269 -7.91 7.39 -5.88
N ILE A 270 -8.56 8.54 -6.02
CA ILE A 270 -7.95 9.75 -6.60
C ILE A 270 -6.80 10.34 -5.76
N SER A 271 -6.64 9.92 -4.50
CA SER A 271 -5.54 10.33 -3.63
C SER A 271 -4.29 9.48 -3.80
N SER A 272 -4.44 8.25 -4.31
CA SER A 272 -3.36 7.27 -4.43
C SER A 272 -2.25 7.80 -5.31
N GLN A 273 -1.05 7.93 -4.75
CA GLN A 273 0.13 8.42 -5.47
C GLN A 273 1.41 7.79 -4.94
N MET A 274 2.36 7.54 -5.83
CA MET A 274 3.67 7.00 -5.48
C MET A 274 4.73 7.53 -6.45
N LEU A 275 5.91 7.82 -5.91
CA LEU A 275 7.13 8.15 -6.64
C LEU A 275 8.20 7.17 -6.22
N LEU A 276 8.89 6.61 -7.18
CA LEU A 276 10.06 5.74 -6.97
C LEU A 276 11.20 6.25 -7.84
N ARG A 277 12.38 6.39 -7.27
CA ARG A 277 13.60 6.72 -8.00
C ARG A 277 14.57 5.54 -7.98
N GLU A 278 15.12 5.27 -9.13
CA GLU A 278 16.25 4.36 -9.32
C GLU A 278 17.35 5.06 -10.13
N PRO A 279 18.57 4.56 -10.18
CA PRO A 279 19.66 5.21 -10.91
C PRO A 279 19.29 5.50 -12.36
N GLY A 280 19.20 6.78 -12.72
CA GLY A 280 18.88 7.23 -14.07
C GLY A 280 17.40 7.30 -14.42
N GLU A 281 16.48 6.80 -13.57
CA GLU A 281 15.05 6.78 -13.87
C GLU A 281 14.20 7.20 -12.67
N THR A 282 13.08 7.86 -12.97
CA THR A 282 12.09 8.24 -11.97
C THR A 282 10.70 7.80 -12.42
N HIS A 283 10.08 6.94 -11.64
CA HIS A 283 8.71 6.50 -11.84
C HIS A 283 7.78 7.32 -10.95
N ALA A 284 6.75 7.94 -11.54
CA ALA A 284 5.82 8.77 -10.82
C ALA A 284 4.36 8.43 -11.19
N TRP A 285 3.66 7.82 -10.27
CA TRP A 285 2.23 7.55 -10.37
C TRP A 285 1.49 8.62 -9.56
N ARG A 286 1.03 9.67 -10.25
CA ARG A 286 0.41 10.83 -9.59
C ARG A 286 -1.03 10.55 -9.23
N GLY A 287 -1.46 11.09 -8.06
CA GLY A 287 -2.86 11.20 -7.70
C GLY A 287 -3.49 12.44 -8.35
N MET A 288 -4.81 12.50 -8.30
CA MET A 288 -5.59 13.66 -8.76
C MET A 288 -5.91 14.62 -7.61
N ARG A 289 -5.44 14.34 -6.39
CA ARG A 289 -5.78 15.07 -5.17
C ARG A 289 -4.54 15.32 -4.31
N TYR A 290 -4.50 16.50 -3.69
CA TYR A 290 -3.57 16.78 -2.60
C TYR A 290 -3.98 16.02 -1.34
N VAL A 291 -2.98 15.60 -0.56
CA VAL A 291 -3.15 14.91 0.70
C VAL A 291 -2.47 15.66 1.84
N PRO A 292 -2.89 15.48 3.11
CA PRO A 292 -2.27 16.16 4.22
C PRO A 292 -0.98 15.51 4.71
N LEU A 293 -0.74 14.24 4.36
CA LEU A 293 0.37 13.47 4.90
C LEU A 293 0.96 12.53 3.85
N GLY A 294 2.27 12.61 3.67
CA GLY A 294 3.06 11.70 2.86
C GLY A 294 3.98 10.84 3.70
N LEU A 295 4.35 9.67 3.16
CA LEU A 295 5.43 8.83 3.65
C LEU A 295 6.60 8.96 2.69
N THR A 296 7.79 9.23 3.19
CA THR A 296 9.01 9.36 2.41
C THR A 296 10.07 8.39 2.92
N VAL A 297 10.81 7.82 1.98
CA VAL A 297 11.89 6.87 2.25
C VAL A 297 13.15 7.33 1.54
N SER A 298 14.25 7.36 2.26
CA SER A 298 15.59 7.65 1.73
C SER A 298 16.58 6.61 2.22
N ALA A 299 17.75 6.51 1.59
CA ALA A 299 18.84 5.72 2.11
C ALA A 299 19.18 6.15 3.55
N ARG A 300 19.62 5.22 4.38
CA ARG A 300 20.15 5.52 5.69
C ARG A 300 21.61 5.96 5.52
N GLU A 301 21.95 7.13 6.03
CA GLU A 301 23.35 7.58 6.04
C GLU A 301 24.22 6.61 6.85
N PRO A 302 25.36 6.14 6.29
CA PRO A 302 26.29 5.31 7.03
C PRO A 302 26.76 6.06 8.30
N GLY A 303 26.57 5.47 9.47
CA GLY A 303 27.07 6.00 10.74
C GLY A 303 26.19 6.98 11.47
N ALA A 304 24.94 7.23 11.02
CA ALA A 304 23.99 7.99 11.83
C ALA A 304 23.61 7.17 13.09
N PRO A 305 23.99 7.58 14.31
CA PRO A 305 23.65 6.84 15.50
C PRO A 305 22.14 6.76 15.64
N SER A 306 21.64 5.56 15.94
CA SER A 306 20.29 5.40 16.47
C SER A 306 20.14 6.37 17.64
N ARG A 307 19.26 7.35 17.53
CA ARG A 307 18.91 8.20 18.69
C ARG A 307 18.10 7.37 19.68
N ALA A 308 18.76 6.38 20.29
CA ALA A 308 18.28 5.76 21.50
C ALA A 308 18.28 6.81 22.59
N GLY A 309 17.09 7.06 23.15
CA GLY A 309 16.73 8.07 24.11
C GLY A 309 17.82 8.56 25.02
N THR A 310 18.05 9.84 24.96
CA THR A 310 18.51 10.58 26.14
C THR A 310 17.30 10.70 27.08
N ARG A 311 17.47 10.19 28.28
CA ARG A 311 16.52 10.09 29.40
C ARG A 311 15.88 11.42 29.75
#